data_20627b0a7b9b51c304bc1a68ce5be649
#
_entry.id   20627b0a7b9b51c304bc1a68ce5be649
#
_cell.length_a   1.000
_cell.length_b   1.000
_cell.length_c   1.000
_cell.angle_alpha   90.00
_cell.angle_beta   90.00
_cell.angle_gamma   90.00
#
_symmetry.space_group_name_H-M   'P 1'
#
loop_
_entity.id
_entity.type
_entity.pdbx_description
1 polymer ?
#
loop_
_entity_poly.entity_id
_entity_poly.type
_entity_poly.pdbx_seq_one_letter_code
_entity_poly.pdbx_strand_id
1 'polypeptide(L)'
;MDITYVSALSALAGSVIGGLTTGSTNWLTQRAQARAGQRANEMLRRSDLYRDFIVAASRSYGDALMTSEPQIADLVELYAMISRMRVLSTSRIVVAADKIMRVIVDTYSAQNKSALEVRELIKEGTEIDVLKDFGEAAREEMHLLNVL
;
A
#
# COMPACT_ATOMS: atom_id res chain seq x y z
N MET A 1 8.24 -52.08 48.48
CA MET A 1 7.24 -52.05 47.37
C MET A 1 6.90 -50.64 46.87
N ASP A 2 7.75 -49.63 46.84
CA ASP A 2 7.20 -48.30 46.50
C ASP A 2 8.13 -47.36 45.70
N ILE A 3 9.34 -47.79 45.38
CA ILE A 3 10.28 -46.92 44.63
C ILE A 3 9.91 -46.84 43.14
N THR A 4 9.32 -47.91 42.62
CA THR A 4 8.95 -47.99 41.20
C THR A 4 7.75 -47.07 40.86
N TYR A 5 6.78 -46.91 41.78
CA TYR A 5 5.61 -46.05 41.57
C TYR A 5 5.98 -44.56 41.68
N VAL A 6 6.94 -44.19 42.55
CA VAL A 6 7.40 -42.81 42.66
C VAL A 6 8.16 -42.34 41.43
N SER A 7 8.98 -43.22 40.84
CA SER A 7 9.67 -42.88 39.58
C SER A 7 8.73 -42.75 38.38
N ALA A 8 7.68 -43.58 38.31
CA ALA A 8 6.71 -43.53 37.27
C ALA A 8 5.82 -42.26 37.35
N LEU A 9 5.45 -41.84 38.57
CA LEU A 9 4.68 -40.62 38.81
C LEU A 9 5.50 -39.36 38.53
N SER A 10 6.79 -39.33 38.85
CA SER A 10 7.66 -38.20 38.54
C SER A 10 7.93 -38.06 37.04
N ALA A 11 8.03 -39.16 36.31
CA ALA A 11 8.17 -39.13 34.84
C ALA A 11 6.88 -38.62 34.15
N LEU A 12 5.72 -39.03 34.65
CA LEU A 12 4.43 -38.52 34.16
C LEU A 12 4.22 -37.02 34.44
N ALA A 13 4.56 -36.56 35.66
CA ALA A 13 4.46 -35.14 36.02
C ALA A 13 5.42 -34.29 35.15
N GLY A 14 6.63 -34.73 34.87
CA GLY A 14 7.60 -34.06 34.02
C GLY A 14 7.13 -33.96 32.55
N SER A 15 6.49 -34.99 32.02
CA SER A 15 6.00 -34.99 30.66
C SER A 15 4.78 -34.06 30.43
N VAL A 16 3.90 -33.94 31.41
CA VAL A 16 2.75 -33.02 31.37
C VAL A 16 3.23 -31.55 31.44
N ILE A 17 4.15 -31.23 32.32
CA ILE A 17 4.69 -29.87 32.43
C ILE A 17 5.50 -29.50 31.19
N GLY A 18 6.31 -30.41 30.68
CA GLY A 18 7.07 -30.20 29.42
C GLY A 18 6.17 -30.03 28.19
N GLY A 19 5.11 -30.82 28.07
CA GLY A 19 4.15 -30.76 26.96
C GLY A 19 3.34 -29.45 26.94
N LEU A 20 2.89 -28.98 28.10
CA LEU A 20 2.14 -27.73 28.22
C LEU A 20 2.99 -26.49 27.90
N THR A 21 4.27 -26.46 28.31
CA THR A 21 5.19 -25.36 28.02
C THR A 21 5.55 -25.29 26.54
N THR A 22 5.78 -26.42 25.90
CA THR A 22 6.12 -26.47 24.47
C THR A 22 4.92 -26.13 23.58
N GLY A 23 3.72 -26.58 23.94
CA GLY A 23 2.48 -26.29 23.21
C GLY A 23 2.11 -24.81 23.23
N SER A 24 2.21 -24.17 24.41
CA SER A 24 1.90 -22.74 24.55
C SER A 24 2.90 -21.83 23.85
N THR A 25 4.19 -22.17 23.88
CA THR A 25 5.23 -21.39 23.20
C THR A 25 5.09 -21.49 21.68
N ASN A 26 4.84 -22.68 21.16
CA ASN A 26 4.61 -22.90 19.72
C ASN A 26 3.35 -22.15 19.21
N TRP A 27 2.26 -22.18 19.97
CA TRP A 27 1.03 -21.48 19.59
C TRP A 27 1.20 -19.96 19.55
N LEU A 28 1.90 -19.37 20.55
CA LEU A 28 2.20 -17.94 20.58
C LEU A 28 3.10 -17.52 19.43
N THR A 29 4.12 -18.32 19.14
CA THR A 29 5.06 -18.04 18.03
C THR A 29 4.38 -18.15 16.67
N GLN A 30 3.54 -19.17 16.44
CA GLN A 30 2.77 -19.32 15.22
C GLN A 30 1.79 -18.17 15.03
N ARG A 31 1.13 -17.72 16.10
CA ARG A 31 0.19 -16.59 16.03
C ARG A 31 0.91 -15.26 15.75
N ALA A 32 2.09 -15.06 16.29
CA ALA A 32 2.92 -13.89 16.00
C ALA A 32 3.42 -13.91 14.55
N GLN A 33 3.86 -15.06 14.03
CA GLN A 33 4.30 -15.22 12.64
C GLN A 33 3.15 -15.03 11.66
N ALA A 34 1.95 -15.56 11.95
CA ALA A 34 0.78 -15.37 11.10
C ALA A 34 0.39 -13.88 11.00
N ARG A 35 0.43 -13.14 12.12
CA ARG A 35 0.15 -11.70 12.12
C ARG A 35 1.21 -10.89 11.36
N ALA A 36 2.49 -11.24 11.53
CA ALA A 36 3.57 -10.60 10.77
C ALA A 36 3.44 -10.85 9.27
N GLY A 37 3.09 -12.07 8.87
CA GLY A 37 2.83 -12.40 7.46
C GLY A 37 1.63 -11.67 6.86
N GLN A 38 0.55 -11.50 7.62
CA GLN A 38 -0.61 -10.71 7.20
C GLN A 38 -0.26 -9.23 6.97
N ARG A 39 0.46 -8.61 7.91
CA ARG A 39 0.92 -7.22 7.80
C ARG A 39 1.82 -7.01 6.60
N ALA A 40 2.79 -7.90 6.38
CA ALA A 40 3.67 -7.85 5.21
C ALA A 40 2.88 -7.93 3.90
N ASN A 41 1.89 -8.79 3.83
CA ASN A 41 1.04 -8.95 2.64
C ASN A 41 0.13 -7.73 2.39
N GLU A 42 -0.41 -7.13 3.45
CA GLU A 42 -1.17 -5.87 3.34
C GLU A 42 -0.30 -4.72 2.84
N MET A 43 0.93 -4.61 3.34
CA MET A 43 1.89 -3.61 2.93
C MET A 43 2.27 -3.76 1.44
N LEU A 44 2.52 -4.99 0.99
CA LEU A 44 2.78 -5.28 -0.42
C LEU A 44 1.60 -4.89 -1.31
N ARG A 45 0.37 -5.24 -0.94
CA ARG A 45 -0.83 -4.88 -1.70
C ARG A 45 -1.03 -3.37 -1.83
N ARG A 46 -0.73 -2.60 -0.78
CA ARG A 46 -0.79 -1.13 -0.83
C ARG A 46 0.32 -0.56 -1.72
N SER A 47 1.55 -1.07 -1.56
CA SER A 47 2.69 -0.66 -2.37
C SER A 47 2.43 -0.88 -3.87
N ASP A 48 1.90 -2.05 -4.24
CA ASP A 48 1.54 -2.36 -5.61
C ASP A 48 0.44 -1.42 -6.13
N LEU A 49 -0.61 -1.18 -5.34
CA LEU A 49 -1.68 -0.25 -5.70
C LEU A 49 -1.16 1.17 -5.93
N TYR A 50 -0.26 1.67 -5.09
CA TYR A 50 0.31 3.02 -5.24
C TYR A 50 1.21 3.11 -6.46
N ARG A 51 2.05 2.10 -6.71
CA ARG A 51 2.88 2.02 -7.91
C ARG A 51 2.03 2.03 -9.18
N ASP A 52 1.00 1.17 -9.23
CA ASP A 52 0.13 1.06 -10.39
C ASP A 52 -0.64 2.36 -10.64
N PHE A 53 -1.12 3.02 -9.57
CA PHE A 53 -1.74 4.33 -9.67
C PHE A 53 -0.79 5.41 -10.19
N ILE A 54 0.45 5.46 -9.70
CA ILE A 54 1.46 6.42 -10.18
C ILE A 54 1.70 6.25 -11.68
N VAL A 55 1.83 5.00 -12.14
CA VAL A 55 2.06 4.71 -13.57
C VAL A 55 0.86 5.13 -14.41
N ALA A 56 -0.34 4.73 -14.01
CA ALA A 56 -1.58 5.06 -14.71
C ALA A 56 -1.85 6.58 -14.73
N ALA A 57 -1.67 7.26 -13.59
CA ALA A 57 -1.84 8.71 -13.49
C ALA A 57 -0.82 9.48 -14.33
N SER A 58 0.45 9.06 -14.34
CA SER A 58 1.49 9.66 -15.17
C SER A 58 1.16 9.53 -16.66
N ARG A 59 0.67 8.36 -17.08
CA ARG A 59 0.26 8.11 -18.45
C ARG A 59 -0.93 8.99 -18.86
N SER A 60 -2.00 9.00 -18.04
CA SER A 60 -3.19 9.79 -18.32
C SER A 60 -2.91 11.29 -18.31
N TYR A 61 -2.01 11.76 -17.42
CA TYR A 61 -1.58 13.16 -17.41
C TYR A 61 -0.78 13.51 -18.67
N GLY A 62 0.16 12.65 -19.08
CA GLY A 62 0.90 12.83 -20.33
C GLY A 62 0.00 12.87 -21.56
N ASP A 63 -1.02 12.01 -21.61
CA ASP A 63 -2.04 12.01 -22.68
C ASP A 63 -2.86 13.30 -22.65
N ALA A 64 -3.30 13.76 -21.49
CA ALA A 64 -4.06 15.01 -21.33
C ALA A 64 -3.30 16.27 -21.77
N LEU A 65 -1.97 16.25 -21.72
CA LEU A 65 -1.16 17.35 -22.26
C LEU A 65 -1.12 17.38 -23.78
N MET A 66 -1.34 16.24 -24.44
CA MET A 66 -1.18 16.06 -25.88
C MET A 66 -2.52 16.04 -26.64
N THR A 67 -3.62 15.67 -25.98
CA THR A 67 -4.95 15.54 -26.56
C THR A 67 -6.04 16.11 -25.65
N SER A 68 -7.10 16.64 -26.24
CA SER A 68 -8.31 17.07 -25.52
C SER A 68 -9.36 15.97 -25.41
N GLU A 69 -9.13 14.81 -26.01
CA GLU A 69 -10.08 13.69 -25.99
C GLU A 69 -9.61 12.64 -24.96
N PRO A 70 -10.22 12.57 -23.76
CA PRO A 70 -9.82 11.63 -22.74
C PRO A 70 -10.14 10.20 -23.13
N GLN A 71 -9.21 9.30 -22.87
CA GLN A 71 -9.48 7.86 -22.89
C GLN A 71 -10.32 7.49 -21.67
N ILE A 72 -11.62 7.33 -21.86
CA ILE A 72 -12.56 7.05 -20.75
C ILE A 72 -12.15 5.82 -19.96
N ALA A 73 -11.60 4.79 -20.61
CA ALA A 73 -11.14 3.58 -19.96
C ALA A 73 -10.04 3.86 -18.92
N ASP A 74 -9.07 4.71 -19.27
CA ASP A 74 -7.95 5.08 -18.37
C ASP A 74 -8.45 5.89 -17.17
N LEU A 75 -9.41 6.79 -17.37
CA LEU A 75 -10.03 7.54 -16.26
C LEU A 75 -10.82 6.63 -15.32
N VAL A 76 -11.55 5.65 -15.87
CA VAL A 76 -12.28 4.66 -15.08
C VAL A 76 -11.33 3.78 -14.29
N GLU A 77 -10.19 3.39 -14.86
CA GLU A 77 -9.15 2.63 -14.16
C GLU A 77 -8.57 3.42 -12.97
N LEU A 78 -8.23 4.70 -13.17
CA LEU A 78 -7.78 5.58 -12.09
C LEU A 78 -8.81 5.71 -10.98
N TYR A 79 -10.09 5.89 -11.34
CA TYR A 79 -11.18 5.97 -10.37
C TYR A 79 -11.34 4.68 -9.57
N ALA A 80 -11.19 3.52 -10.22
CA ALA A 80 -11.22 2.22 -9.56
C ALA A 80 -10.07 2.06 -8.55
N MET A 81 -8.85 2.52 -8.89
CA MET A 81 -7.71 2.52 -7.97
C MET A 81 -7.96 3.43 -6.77
N ILE A 82 -8.48 4.65 -6.96
CA ILE A 82 -8.85 5.56 -5.88
C ILE A 82 -9.91 4.92 -4.98
N SER A 83 -10.89 4.25 -5.56
CA SER A 83 -11.93 3.54 -4.79
C SER A 83 -11.35 2.42 -3.94
N ARG A 84 -10.33 1.70 -4.42
CA ARG A 84 -9.58 0.72 -3.62
C ARG A 84 -8.78 1.38 -2.51
N MET A 85 -8.17 2.54 -2.76
CA MET A 85 -7.46 3.32 -1.74
C MET A 85 -8.39 3.79 -0.63
N ARG A 86 -9.65 4.15 -0.91
CA ARG A 86 -10.64 4.52 0.11
C ARG A 86 -10.90 3.41 1.12
N VAL A 87 -10.72 2.16 0.72
CA VAL A 87 -10.88 0.99 1.59
C VAL A 87 -9.59 0.63 2.34
N LEU A 88 -8.44 0.80 1.69
CA LEU A 88 -7.18 0.24 2.15
C LEU A 88 -6.23 1.26 2.77
N SER A 89 -6.38 2.56 2.45
CA SER A 89 -5.38 3.59 2.72
C SER A 89 -5.93 4.68 3.63
N THR A 90 -5.04 5.54 4.12
CA THR A 90 -5.43 6.72 4.92
C THR A 90 -6.16 7.76 4.07
N SER A 91 -6.94 8.61 4.71
CA SER A 91 -7.64 9.72 4.05
C SER A 91 -6.69 10.67 3.32
N ARG A 92 -5.45 10.83 3.80
CA ARG A 92 -4.42 11.67 3.18
C ARG A 92 -4.03 11.17 1.79
N ILE A 93 -3.86 9.84 1.63
CA ILE A 93 -3.61 9.21 0.33
C ILE A 93 -4.78 9.46 -0.62
N VAL A 94 -6.00 9.25 -0.15
CA VAL A 94 -7.21 9.42 -0.96
C VAL A 94 -7.36 10.86 -1.44
N VAL A 95 -7.16 11.85 -0.57
CA VAL A 95 -7.21 13.27 -0.91
C VAL A 95 -6.15 13.63 -1.96
N ALA A 96 -4.92 13.13 -1.80
CA ALA A 96 -3.86 13.35 -2.78
C ALA A 96 -4.17 12.71 -4.14
N ALA A 97 -4.71 11.49 -4.16
CA ALA A 97 -5.13 10.80 -5.38
C ALA A 97 -6.32 11.50 -6.08
N ASP A 98 -7.33 11.93 -5.32
CA ASP A 98 -8.47 12.70 -5.84
C ASP A 98 -8.01 14.05 -6.44
N LYS A 99 -6.99 14.69 -5.86
CA LYS A 99 -6.40 15.93 -6.40
C LYS A 99 -5.75 15.67 -7.76
N ILE A 100 -4.97 14.59 -7.90
CA ILE A 100 -4.35 14.20 -9.17
C ILE A 100 -5.42 13.96 -10.25
N MET A 101 -6.47 13.21 -9.91
CA MET A 101 -7.58 12.95 -10.83
C MET A 101 -8.22 14.24 -11.35
N ARG A 102 -8.46 15.22 -10.48
CA ARG A 102 -8.98 16.53 -10.89
C ARG A 102 -8.03 17.24 -11.84
N VAL A 103 -6.74 17.29 -11.52
CA VAL A 103 -5.74 17.92 -12.39
C VAL A 103 -5.72 17.28 -13.77
N ILE A 104 -5.81 15.95 -13.86
CA ILE A 104 -5.87 15.24 -15.14
C ILE A 104 -7.11 15.65 -15.94
N VAL A 105 -8.29 15.65 -15.31
CA VAL A 105 -9.56 16.03 -15.97
C VAL A 105 -9.53 17.50 -16.39
N ASP A 106 -9.04 18.40 -15.54
CA ASP A 106 -8.91 19.83 -15.87
C ASP A 106 -7.93 20.04 -17.02
N THR A 107 -6.85 19.25 -17.10
CA THR A 107 -5.87 19.31 -18.18
C THR A 107 -6.50 18.89 -19.52
N TYR A 108 -7.33 17.86 -19.56
CA TYR A 108 -8.08 17.51 -20.78
C TYR A 108 -9.04 18.62 -21.24
N SER A 109 -9.60 19.38 -20.30
CA SER A 109 -10.50 20.49 -20.59
C SER A 109 -9.79 21.77 -21.01
N ALA A 110 -8.47 21.84 -20.76
CA ALA A 110 -7.65 22.98 -21.16
C ALA A 110 -7.23 22.87 -22.63
N GLN A 111 -6.74 23.98 -23.19
CA GLN A 111 -6.22 23.98 -24.54
C GLN A 111 -4.93 23.13 -24.61
N ASN A 112 -4.82 22.29 -25.66
CA ASN A 112 -3.62 21.46 -25.88
C ASN A 112 -2.34 22.29 -25.89
N LYS A 113 -1.36 21.84 -25.13
CA LYS A 113 -0.06 22.51 -25.07
C LYS A 113 0.84 22.02 -26.21
N SER A 114 1.58 22.92 -26.82
CA SER A 114 2.60 22.56 -27.81
C SER A 114 3.78 21.84 -27.14
N ALA A 115 4.53 21.06 -27.89
CA ALA A 115 5.73 20.37 -27.38
C ALA A 115 6.78 21.33 -26.79
N LEU A 116 6.82 22.58 -27.26
CA LEU A 116 7.70 23.63 -26.71
C LEU A 116 7.22 24.10 -25.34
N GLU A 117 5.91 24.33 -25.16
CA GLU A 117 5.33 24.74 -23.88
C GLU A 117 5.46 23.62 -22.85
N VAL A 118 5.25 22.36 -23.21
CA VAL A 118 5.50 21.21 -22.33
C VAL A 118 6.96 21.15 -21.88
N ARG A 119 7.92 21.41 -22.82
CA ARG A 119 9.34 21.43 -22.48
C ARG A 119 9.71 22.57 -21.52
N GLU A 120 9.07 23.71 -21.64
CA GLU A 120 9.31 24.84 -20.75
C GLU A 120 8.74 24.57 -19.35
N LEU A 121 7.54 24.02 -19.25
CA LEU A 121 6.97 23.55 -17.99
C LEU A 121 7.87 22.55 -17.26
N ILE A 122 8.52 21.62 -18.02
CA ILE A 122 9.49 20.67 -17.46
C ILE A 122 10.70 21.39 -16.87
N LYS A 123 11.16 22.45 -17.53
CA LYS A 123 12.34 23.23 -17.05
C LYS A 123 12.02 24.07 -15.83
N GLU A 124 10.82 24.62 -15.74
CA GLU A 124 10.40 25.48 -14.63
C GLU A 124 10.08 24.66 -13.35
N GLY A 125 9.91 23.34 -13.47
CA GLY A 125 9.83 22.40 -12.33
C GLY A 125 8.62 22.53 -11.41
N THR A 126 7.78 23.53 -11.63
CA THR A 126 6.78 23.96 -10.64
C THR A 126 5.40 23.34 -10.86
N GLU A 127 5.04 22.98 -12.09
CA GLU A 127 3.69 22.47 -12.41
C GLU A 127 3.63 20.97 -12.76
N ILE A 128 4.77 20.31 -12.93
CA ILE A 128 4.81 18.95 -13.50
C ILE A 128 4.82 17.85 -12.44
N ASP A 129 5.19 18.15 -11.21
CA ASP A 129 5.18 17.12 -10.16
C ASP A 129 3.81 16.99 -9.49
N VAL A 130 2.79 16.71 -10.33
CA VAL A 130 1.41 16.45 -9.89
C VAL A 130 1.36 15.30 -8.88
N LEU A 131 2.35 14.40 -8.92
CA LEU A 131 2.43 13.21 -8.08
C LEU A 131 3.19 13.42 -6.77
N LYS A 132 3.84 14.56 -6.56
CA LYS A 132 4.68 14.83 -5.39
C LYS A 132 3.95 14.61 -4.07
N ASP A 133 2.81 15.29 -3.90
CA ASP A 133 2.01 15.21 -2.67
C ASP A 133 1.57 13.78 -2.38
N PHE A 134 1.22 13.03 -3.43
CA PHE A 134 0.85 11.62 -3.32
C PHE A 134 2.04 10.74 -2.95
N GLY A 135 3.19 10.94 -3.58
CA GLY A 135 4.43 10.21 -3.29
C GLY A 135 4.90 10.43 -1.84
N GLU A 136 4.80 11.66 -1.33
CA GLU A 136 5.13 11.98 0.05
C GLU A 136 4.14 11.31 1.02
N ALA A 137 2.84 11.40 0.75
CA ALA A 137 1.81 10.75 1.55
C ALA A 137 1.96 9.22 1.58
N ALA A 138 2.26 8.61 0.42
CA ALA A 138 2.50 7.18 0.30
C ALA A 138 3.73 6.73 1.09
N ARG A 139 4.82 7.47 1.00
CA ARG A 139 6.05 7.19 1.76
C ARG A 139 5.80 7.26 3.27
N GLU A 140 5.09 8.27 3.73
CA GLU A 140 4.78 8.44 5.14
C GLU A 140 3.89 7.31 5.66
N GLU A 141 2.84 6.94 4.94
CA GLU A 141 1.97 5.82 5.32
C GLU A 141 2.74 4.50 5.37
N MET A 142 3.58 4.21 4.37
CA MET A 142 4.40 3.00 4.35
C MET A 142 5.40 2.96 5.50
N HIS A 143 5.97 4.11 5.87
CA HIS A 143 6.86 4.21 7.02
C HIS A 143 6.13 3.92 8.33
N LEU A 144 4.94 4.48 8.54
CA LEU A 144 4.13 4.23 9.74
C LEU A 144 3.75 2.75 9.89
N LEU A 145 3.40 2.08 8.78
CA LEU A 145 3.06 0.66 8.76
C LEU A 145 4.26 -0.25 9.07
N ASN A 146 5.46 0.21 8.79
CA ASN A 146 6.69 -0.56 9.05
C ASN A 146 7.18 -0.44 10.50
N VAL A 147 6.74 0.58 11.23
CA VAL A 147 7.13 0.84 12.64
C VAL A 147 6.16 0.20 13.64
N LEU A 148 4.93 -0.11 13.22
CA LEU A 148 3.88 -0.76 14.02
C LEU A 148 3.97 -2.29 13.99
#